data_301185be5e6263857e0d3e5af54cda5d
#
_entry.id   301185be5e6263857e0d3e5af54cda5d
#
_cell.length_a   1.000
_cell.length_b   1.000
_cell.length_c   1.000
_cell.angle_alpha   90.00
_cell.angle_beta   90.00
_cell.angle_gamma   90.00
#
_symmetry.space_group_name_H-M   'P 1'
#
loop_
_entity.id
_entity.type
_entity.pdbx_description
1 polymer ?
#
loop_
_entity_poly.entity_id
_entity_poly.type
_entity_poly.pdbx_seq_one_letter_code
_entity_poly.pdbx_strand_id
1 'polypeptide(L)'
;MNVLSDSMWRVTDWKDTPRDFDVELSFAKLGSLVAVSETNSAHHSRRTRADVNNSQERSFHLFVTAGPAWGFRHRGAAGRLDTGDVLVLAEGEHETICPEGFRGVIVKCPEIWMRTWLPEPEVLAGQTISRDSRWGQVLSPVLSQMTPDLAVAAPLPHQVLVDQLGAILALLTNDAATRAMPDLVKRIRQCLRERCHETALTATHVADSINVPDRVLHHALGTARSTFAAELQAARVTAAVAMLSCSASRQMTMTAIAQACGFSSAAYLTRILRKRTGRSPAEHRVP
;
A
#
# COMPACT_ATOMS: atom_id res chain seq x y z
N MET A 1 11.48 -33.24 10.17
CA MET A 1 10.72 -32.04 10.57
C MET A 1 11.48 -30.71 10.42
N ASN A 2 12.76 -30.68 10.03
CA ASN A 2 13.55 -29.44 9.87
C ASN A 2 13.58 -28.84 8.45
N VAL A 3 13.08 -29.57 7.43
CA VAL A 3 13.14 -29.10 6.03
C VAL A 3 12.04 -28.07 5.72
N LEU A 4 10.92 -28.11 6.45
CA LEU A 4 9.80 -27.18 6.26
C LEU A 4 10.11 -25.75 6.73
N SER A 5 11.06 -25.56 7.66
CA SER A 5 11.38 -24.24 8.21
C SER A 5 12.12 -23.32 7.24
N ASP A 6 12.80 -23.90 6.23
CA ASP A 6 13.60 -23.12 5.27
C ASP A 6 12.81 -22.71 4.02
N SER A 7 11.75 -23.44 3.70
CA SER A 7 10.93 -23.18 2.50
C SER A 7 9.72 -22.27 2.76
N MET A 8 9.18 -22.29 3.97
CA MET A 8 8.01 -21.51 4.37
C MET A 8 8.30 -20.69 5.63
N TRP A 9 7.48 -19.67 5.89
CA TRP A 9 7.52 -18.98 7.17
C TRP A 9 7.14 -19.92 8.31
N ARG A 10 7.91 -19.87 9.39
CA ARG A 10 7.57 -20.58 10.61
C ARG A 10 6.29 -20.01 11.22
N VAL A 11 5.37 -20.89 11.59
CA VAL A 11 4.13 -20.59 12.29
C VAL A 11 4.08 -21.47 13.52
N THR A 12 3.90 -20.90 14.70
CA THR A 12 3.89 -21.65 15.97
C THR A 12 2.55 -21.60 16.70
N ASP A 13 1.68 -20.64 16.38
CA ASP A 13 0.37 -20.49 17.02
C ASP A 13 -0.73 -21.01 16.06
N TRP A 14 -1.22 -22.21 16.36
CA TRP A 14 -2.27 -22.91 15.61
C TRP A 14 -3.55 -22.93 16.43
N LYS A 15 -4.43 -21.95 16.20
CA LYS A 15 -5.72 -21.80 16.88
C LYS A 15 -6.77 -22.64 16.17
N ASP A 16 -7.68 -23.20 16.98
CA ASP A 16 -8.87 -23.93 16.48
C ASP A 16 -8.55 -24.95 15.38
N THR A 17 -7.30 -25.44 15.33
CA THR A 17 -6.86 -26.44 14.37
C THR A 17 -7.26 -27.82 14.88
N PRO A 18 -7.98 -28.63 14.10
CA PRO A 18 -8.35 -29.97 14.47
C PRO A 18 -7.13 -30.86 14.81
N ARG A 19 -7.34 -31.87 15.67
CA ARG A 19 -6.26 -32.82 16.04
C ARG A 19 -5.79 -33.67 14.88
N ASP A 20 -6.64 -33.86 13.90
CA ASP A 20 -6.47 -34.58 12.64
C ASP A 20 -6.08 -33.65 11.48
N PHE A 21 -5.42 -32.53 11.79
CA PHE A 21 -4.91 -31.62 10.77
C PHE A 21 -3.98 -32.35 9.80
N ASP A 22 -4.37 -32.35 8.54
CA ASP A 22 -3.62 -32.94 7.45
C ASP A 22 -3.05 -31.87 6.53
N VAL A 23 -1.80 -32.07 6.09
CA VAL A 23 -1.10 -31.18 5.18
C VAL A 23 -0.25 -31.97 4.20
N GLU A 24 -0.49 -31.74 2.93
CA GLU A 24 0.38 -32.17 1.84
C GLU A 24 1.11 -30.96 1.29
N LEU A 25 2.44 -31.01 1.30
CA LEU A 25 3.29 -29.91 0.90
C LEU A 25 4.43 -30.43 0.03
N SER A 26 4.59 -29.84 -1.14
CA SER A 26 5.74 -30.02 -2.02
C SER A 26 6.39 -28.67 -2.32
N PHE A 27 7.71 -28.66 -2.51
CA PHE A 27 8.44 -27.45 -2.84
C PHE A 27 9.65 -27.76 -3.72
N ALA A 28 10.05 -26.75 -4.52
CA ALA A 28 11.27 -26.81 -5.32
C ALA A 28 11.84 -25.42 -5.54
N LYS A 29 13.16 -25.34 -5.75
CA LYS A 29 13.80 -24.09 -6.15
C LYS A 29 13.44 -23.74 -7.60
N LEU A 30 13.02 -22.52 -7.84
CA LEU A 30 12.76 -21.94 -9.14
C LEU A 30 13.66 -20.71 -9.32
N GLY A 31 14.92 -20.95 -9.70
CA GLY A 31 15.95 -19.90 -9.72
C GLY A 31 16.23 -19.36 -8.31
N SER A 32 16.04 -18.06 -8.15
CA SER A 32 16.15 -17.37 -6.83
C SER A 32 14.90 -17.50 -5.96
N LEU A 33 13.81 -18.03 -6.49
CA LEU A 33 12.54 -18.21 -5.79
C LEU A 33 12.37 -19.64 -5.29
N VAL A 34 11.35 -19.84 -4.43
CA VAL A 34 10.89 -21.19 -4.06
C VAL A 34 9.42 -21.30 -4.43
N ALA A 35 9.11 -22.28 -5.26
CA ALA A 35 7.75 -22.67 -5.59
C ALA A 35 7.27 -23.71 -4.56
N VAL A 36 6.06 -23.52 -4.06
CA VAL A 36 5.41 -24.41 -3.07
C VAL A 36 4.02 -24.73 -3.56
N SER A 37 3.66 -25.99 -3.54
CA SER A 37 2.26 -26.43 -3.66
C SER A 37 1.82 -26.96 -2.29
N GLU A 38 0.70 -26.46 -1.81
CA GLU A 38 0.17 -26.80 -0.50
C GLU A 38 -1.31 -27.17 -0.59
N THR A 39 -1.68 -28.26 0.06
CA THR A 39 -3.06 -28.64 0.33
C THR A 39 -3.16 -28.98 1.81
N ASN A 40 -4.09 -28.38 2.51
CA ASN A 40 -4.31 -28.68 3.92
C ASN A 40 -5.79 -28.65 4.29
N SER A 41 -6.11 -29.29 5.42
CA SER A 41 -7.44 -29.29 6.01
C SER A 41 -7.76 -27.95 6.71
N ALA A 42 -8.98 -27.81 7.22
CA ALA A 42 -9.43 -26.63 7.95
C ALA A 42 -8.46 -26.29 9.07
N HIS A 43 -8.08 -25.01 9.16
CA HIS A 43 -7.16 -24.53 10.20
C HIS A 43 -7.27 -23.02 10.42
N HIS A 44 -6.74 -22.61 11.55
CA HIS A 44 -6.51 -21.21 11.88
C HIS A 44 -5.08 -21.08 12.39
N SER A 45 -4.23 -20.38 11.67
CA SER A 45 -2.83 -20.21 12.02
C SER A 45 -2.46 -18.74 12.21
N ARG A 46 -1.48 -18.52 13.07
CA ARG A 46 -0.95 -17.20 13.36
C ARG A 46 0.57 -17.23 13.43
N ARG A 47 1.20 -16.40 12.61
CA ARG A 47 2.61 -16.08 12.73
C ARG A 47 2.79 -14.95 13.73
N THR A 48 3.47 -15.24 14.82
CA THR A 48 3.65 -14.32 15.94
C THR A 48 4.91 -13.48 15.76
N ARG A 49 5.05 -12.44 16.59
CA ARG A 49 6.28 -11.64 16.67
C ARG A 49 7.52 -12.47 17.02
N ALA A 50 7.36 -13.51 17.83
CA ALA A 50 8.45 -14.43 18.16
C ALA A 50 8.90 -15.23 16.92
N ASP A 51 7.96 -15.68 16.09
CA ASP A 51 8.28 -16.36 14.82
C ASP A 51 9.03 -15.45 13.87
N VAL A 52 8.60 -14.18 13.76
CA VAL A 52 9.25 -13.16 12.92
C VAL A 52 10.68 -12.87 13.38
N ASN A 53 10.89 -12.72 14.69
CA ASN A 53 12.22 -12.45 15.27
C ASN A 53 13.20 -13.62 15.09
N ASN A 54 12.68 -14.85 14.97
CA ASN A 54 13.48 -16.05 14.74
C ASN A 54 13.69 -16.36 13.26
N SER A 55 13.15 -15.55 12.34
CA SER A 55 13.34 -15.71 10.91
C SER A 55 14.73 -15.26 10.48
N GLN A 56 15.44 -16.11 9.75
CA GLN A 56 16.79 -15.82 9.26
C GLN A 56 16.78 -15.02 7.95
N GLU A 57 15.70 -15.09 7.19
CA GLU A 57 15.58 -14.48 5.87
C GLU A 57 14.27 -13.70 5.74
N ARG A 58 14.37 -12.47 5.25
CA ARG A 58 13.21 -11.68 4.89
C ARG A 58 12.71 -12.07 3.51
N SER A 59 11.42 -12.34 3.43
CA SER A 59 10.79 -12.77 2.18
C SER A 59 9.38 -12.22 2.03
N PHE A 60 8.90 -12.23 0.80
CA PHE A 60 7.51 -12.04 0.43
C PHE A 60 6.96 -13.36 -0.04
N HIS A 61 5.70 -13.62 0.27
CA HIS A 61 4.98 -14.79 -0.20
C HIS A 61 3.80 -14.36 -1.05
N LEU A 62 3.75 -14.84 -2.28
CA LEU A 62 2.64 -14.64 -3.19
C LEU A 62 1.79 -15.89 -3.17
N PHE A 63 0.55 -15.76 -2.71
CA PHE A 63 -0.42 -16.85 -2.62
C PHE A 63 -1.37 -16.76 -3.79
N VAL A 64 -1.64 -17.87 -4.45
CA VAL A 64 -2.80 -18.04 -5.35
C VAL A 64 -3.57 -19.26 -4.91
N THR A 65 -4.87 -19.09 -4.61
CA THR A 65 -5.69 -20.20 -4.16
C THR A 65 -6.42 -20.87 -5.31
N ALA A 66 -6.37 -22.20 -5.35
CA ALA A 66 -7.15 -23.04 -6.23
C ALA A 66 -8.30 -23.75 -5.50
N GLY A 67 -8.37 -23.60 -4.18
CA GLY A 67 -9.35 -24.18 -3.28
C GLY A 67 -10.42 -23.20 -2.82
N PRO A 68 -11.08 -23.50 -1.69
CA PRO A 68 -12.07 -22.65 -1.06
C PRO A 68 -11.50 -21.29 -0.67
N ALA A 69 -12.39 -20.32 -0.48
CA ALA A 69 -12.00 -19.01 -0.03
C ALA A 69 -11.59 -19.00 1.46
N TRP A 70 -10.61 -18.17 1.81
CA TRP A 70 -10.08 -18.07 3.16
C TRP A 70 -9.80 -16.63 3.57
N GLY A 71 -9.71 -16.39 4.88
CA GLY A 71 -9.48 -15.07 5.45
C GLY A 71 -8.04 -14.85 5.86
N PHE A 72 -7.60 -13.59 5.87
CA PHE A 72 -6.28 -13.21 6.37
C PHE A 72 -6.31 -11.89 7.14
N ARG A 73 -5.29 -11.70 8.00
CA ARG A 73 -4.92 -10.42 8.60
C ARG A 73 -3.42 -10.21 8.50
N HIS A 74 -2.99 -9.04 8.06
CA HIS A 74 -1.57 -8.69 7.93
C HIS A 74 -1.39 -7.18 7.97
N ARG A 75 -0.50 -6.69 8.83
CA ARG A 75 -0.13 -5.26 8.93
C ARG A 75 -1.33 -4.30 8.99
N GLY A 76 -2.36 -4.66 9.73
CA GLY A 76 -3.60 -3.86 9.83
C GLY A 76 -4.58 -4.03 8.67
N ALA A 77 -4.19 -4.69 7.57
CA ALA A 77 -5.10 -5.12 6.53
C ALA A 77 -5.76 -6.45 6.94
N ALA A 78 -7.03 -6.60 6.61
CA ALA A 78 -7.76 -7.84 6.72
C ALA A 78 -8.61 -8.03 5.47
N GLY A 79 -8.75 -9.25 5.03
CA GLY A 79 -9.50 -9.53 3.82
C GLY A 79 -9.84 -11.00 3.66
N ARG A 80 -10.50 -11.30 2.57
CA ARG A 80 -10.83 -12.64 2.10
C ARG A 80 -10.20 -12.83 0.72
N LEU A 81 -9.70 -14.03 0.47
CA LEU A 81 -9.14 -14.46 -0.79
C LEU A 81 -10.09 -15.47 -1.43
N ASP A 82 -10.63 -15.15 -2.57
CA ASP A 82 -11.47 -16.07 -3.34
C ASP A 82 -10.62 -16.87 -4.32
N THR A 83 -11.19 -17.96 -4.85
CA THR A 83 -10.47 -18.86 -5.79
C THR A 83 -9.90 -18.11 -6.99
N GLY A 84 -8.60 -18.21 -7.19
CA GLY A 84 -7.85 -17.56 -8.26
C GLY A 84 -7.38 -16.15 -7.93
N ASP A 85 -7.77 -15.57 -6.79
CA ASP A 85 -7.19 -14.31 -6.33
C ASP A 85 -5.75 -14.50 -5.87
N VAL A 86 -4.97 -13.42 -5.93
CA VAL A 86 -3.59 -13.39 -5.47
C VAL A 86 -3.46 -12.51 -4.24
N LEU A 87 -2.80 -13.01 -3.21
CA LEU A 87 -2.43 -12.26 -2.00
C LEU A 87 -0.92 -12.15 -1.91
N VAL A 88 -0.42 -10.97 -1.57
CA VAL A 88 0.99 -10.74 -1.27
C VAL A 88 1.16 -10.50 0.22
N LEU A 89 1.86 -11.37 0.92
CA LEU A 89 2.29 -11.16 2.30
C LEU A 89 3.77 -10.83 2.35
N ALA A 90 4.12 -9.79 3.10
CA ALA A 90 5.51 -9.46 3.43
C ALA A 90 5.91 -10.10 4.77
N GLU A 91 7.20 -10.13 5.06
CA GLU A 91 7.70 -10.53 6.39
C GLU A 91 6.98 -9.72 7.48
N GLY A 92 6.48 -10.41 8.49
CA GLY A 92 5.74 -9.80 9.60
C GLY A 92 4.72 -10.74 10.22
N GLU A 93 4.05 -10.23 11.27
CA GLU A 93 2.93 -10.94 11.90
C GLU A 93 1.76 -11.04 10.93
N HIS A 94 1.17 -12.21 10.85
CA HIS A 94 -0.06 -12.43 10.07
C HIS A 94 -0.90 -13.55 10.64
N GLU A 95 -2.14 -13.60 10.24
CA GLU A 95 -3.12 -14.60 10.61
C GLU A 95 -3.81 -15.12 9.35
N THR A 96 -3.99 -16.44 9.27
CA THR A 96 -4.74 -17.08 8.18
C THR A 96 -5.88 -17.92 8.76
N ILE A 97 -7.06 -17.81 8.18
CA ILE A 97 -8.29 -18.46 8.62
C ILE A 97 -8.85 -19.23 7.44
N CYS A 98 -8.63 -20.53 7.44
CA CYS A 98 -9.00 -21.45 6.35
C CYS A 98 -10.06 -22.46 6.84
N PRO A 99 -11.35 -22.06 6.90
CA PRO A 99 -12.40 -22.89 7.50
C PRO A 99 -12.68 -24.19 6.73
N GLU A 100 -12.35 -24.24 5.45
CA GLU A 100 -12.50 -25.41 4.58
C GLU A 100 -11.13 -25.92 4.07
N GLY A 101 -10.03 -25.47 4.72
CA GLY A 101 -8.68 -25.76 4.28
C GLY A 101 -8.16 -24.78 3.22
N PHE A 102 -6.94 -25.04 2.79
CA PHE A 102 -6.28 -24.30 1.70
C PHE A 102 -5.77 -25.29 0.65
N ARG A 103 -5.87 -24.90 -0.60
CA ARG A 103 -5.21 -25.56 -1.73
C ARG A 103 -4.75 -24.50 -2.71
N GLY A 104 -3.45 -24.49 -3.00
CA GLY A 104 -2.92 -23.49 -3.91
C GLY A 104 -1.42 -23.54 -4.10
N VAL A 105 -0.92 -22.53 -4.76
CA VAL A 105 0.51 -22.32 -5.00
C VAL A 105 0.97 -21.10 -4.19
N ILE A 106 2.14 -21.21 -3.60
CA ILE A 106 2.81 -20.14 -2.89
C ILE A 106 4.19 -19.95 -3.51
N VAL A 107 4.50 -18.74 -3.92
CA VAL A 107 5.85 -18.41 -4.39
C VAL A 107 6.55 -17.56 -3.34
N LYS A 108 7.59 -18.13 -2.72
CA LYS A 108 8.45 -17.42 -1.78
C LYS A 108 9.49 -16.61 -2.57
N CYS A 109 9.48 -15.32 -2.37
CA CYS A 109 10.37 -14.36 -3.02
C CYS A 109 11.28 -13.71 -1.98
N PRO A 110 12.61 -13.90 -2.00
CA PRO A 110 13.53 -13.18 -1.13
C PRO A 110 13.37 -11.67 -1.28
N GLU A 111 13.47 -10.92 -0.16
CA GLU A 111 13.35 -9.46 -0.18
C GLU A 111 14.34 -8.81 -1.16
N ILE A 112 15.56 -9.33 -1.21
CA ILE A 112 16.60 -8.87 -2.16
C ILE A 112 16.11 -8.97 -3.61
N TRP A 113 15.50 -10.10 -3.99
CA TRP A 113 14.95 -10.28 -5.34
C TRP A 113 13.77 -9.34 -5.58
N MET A 114 12.83 -9.21 -4.63
CA MET A 114 11.70 -8.28 -4.77
C MET A 114 12.18 -6.85 -5.01
N ARG A 115 13.24 -6.42 -4.31
CA ARG A 115 13.79 -5.06 -4.45
C ARG A 115 14.52 -4.82 -5.78
N THR A 116 14.90 -5.84 -6.51
CA THR A 116 15.44 -5.66 -7.88
C THR A 116 14.37 -5.21 -8.87
N TRP A 117 13.10 -5.57 -8.61
CA TRP A 117 11.96 -5.25 -9.48
C TRP A 117 11.13 -4.08 -8.95
N LEU A 118 11.03 -3.98 -7.64
CA LEU A 118 10.19 -3.03 -6.92
C LEU A 118 11.04 -2.25 -5.92
N PRO A 119 11.20 -0.93 -6.06
CA PRO A 119 11.89 -0.12 -5.04
C PRO A 119 11.27 -0.22 -3.65
N GLU A 120 9.95 -0.34 -3.60
CA GLU A 120 9.14 -0.42 -2.38
C GLU A 120 8.14 -1.59 -2.46
N PRO A 121 8.61 -2.84 -2.31
CA PRO A 121 7.73 -4.00 -2.44
C PRO A 121 6.66 -4.06 -1.33
N GLU A 122 6.85 -3.34 -0.22
CA GLU A 122 5.90 -3.23 0.89
C GLU A 122 4.54 -2.65 0.48
N VAL A 123 4.47 -1.93 -0.64
CA VAL A 123 3.18 -1.42 -1.16
C VAL A 123 2.21 -2.53 -1.55
N LEU A 124 2.72 -3.72 -1.85
CA LEU A 124 1.90 -4.90 -2.15
C LEU A 124 1.52 -5.69 -0.90
N ALA A 125 2.15 -5.43 0.26
CA ALA A 125 1.94 -6.23 1.45
C ALA A 125 0.52 -6.11 2.00
N GLY A 126 -0.17 -7.25 2.12
CA GLY A 126 -1.57 -7.32 2.55
C GLY A 126 -2.59 -6.94 1.47
N GLN A 127 -2.14 -6.75 0.22
CA GLN A 127 -3.05 -6.47 -0.88
C GLN A 127 -3.54 -7.75 -1.55
N THR A 128 -4.83 -7.78 -1.83
CA THR A 128 -5.48 -8.80 -2.65
C THR A 128 -5.63 -8.28 -4.09
N ILE A 129 -5.18 -9.06 -5.04
CA ILE A 129 -5.32 -8.79 -6.47
C ILE A 129 -6.38 -9.75 -6.99
N SER A 130 -7.60 -9.24 -7.23
CA SER A 130 -8.68 -10.08 -7.74
C SER A 130 -8.33 -10.65 -9.11
N ARG A 131 -8.62 -11.92 -9.32
CA ARG A 131 -8.41 -12.64 -10.59
C ARG A 131 -9.10 -11.94 -11.77
N ASP A 132 -10.22 -11.27 -11.51
CA ASP A 132 -11.02 -10.59 -12.54
C ASP A 132 -10.48 -9.19 -12.85
N SER A 133 -9.53 -8.69 -12.07
CA SER A 133 -8.85 -7.43 -12.35
C SER A 133 -7.92 -7.58 -13.56
N ARG A 134 -7.61 -6.45 -14.21
CA ARG A 134 -6.67 -6.42 -15.35
C ARG A 134 -5.35 -7.16 -15.06
N TRP A 135 -4.79 -6.97 -13.88
CA TRP A 135 -3.52 -7.58 -13.48
C TRP A 135 -3.70 -8.98 -12.91
N GLY A 136 -4.83 -9.26 -12.29
CA GLY A 136 -5.14 -10.60 -11.80
C GLY A 136 -5.30 -11.61 -12.94
N GLN A 137 -5.89 -11.19 -14.07
CA GLN A 137 -5.98 -12.02 -15.27
C GLN A 137 -4.63 -12.45 -15.85
N VAL A 138 -3.57 -11.70 -15.55
CA VAL A 138 -2.19 -12.05 -15.96
C VAL A 138 -1.46 -12.78 -14.85
N LEU A 139 -1.50 -12.23 -13.62
CA LEU A 139 -0.69 -12.72 -12.50
C LEU A 139 -1.19 -14.07 -11.96
N SER A 140 -2.51 -14.25 -11.83
CA SER A 140 -3.10 -15.47 -11.28
C SER A 140 -2.74 -16.72 -12.10
N PRO A 141 -2.91 -16.77 -13.43
CA PRO A 141 -2.48 -17.91 -14.23
C PRO A 141 -0.97 -18.18 -14.16
N VAL A 142 -0.15 -17.11 -14.17
CA VAL A 142 1.30 -17.26 -14.10
C VAL A 142 1.71 -17.87 -12.76
N LEU A 143 1.19 -17.37 -11.64
CA LEU A 143 1.50 -17.93 -10.31
C LEU A 143 0.97 -19.35 -10.15
N SER A 144 -0.24 -19.64 -10.64
CA SER A 144 -0.84 -20.97 -10.56
C SER A 144 0.00 -22.05 -11.29
N GLN A 145 0.77 -21.66 -12.29
CA GLN A 145 1.67 -22.57 -13.01
C GLN A 145 3.07 -22.68 -12.36
N MET A 146 3.44 -21.78 -11.44
CA MET A 146 4.72 -21.82 -10.74
C MET A 146 4.74 -22.90 -9.65
N THR A 147 4.51 -24.14 -10.03
CA THR A 147 4.49 -25.30 -9.15
C THR A 147 5.88 -25.91 -8.99
N PRO A 148 6.12 -26.73 -7.96
CA PRO A 148 7.34 -27.54 -7.85
C PRO A 148 7.57 -28.44 -9.07
N ASP A 149 6.51 -28.99 -9.66
CA ASP A 149 6.61 -29.83 -10.86
C ASP A 149 7.13 -29.04 -12.06
N LEU A 150 6.65 -27.80 -12.25
CA LEU A 150 7.21 -26.91 -13.26
C LEU A 150 8.68 -26.65 -13.00
N ALA A 151 9.08 -26.41 -11.76
CA ALA A 151 10.47 -26.15 -11.42
C ALA A 151 11.39 -27.33 -11.75
N VAL A 152 10.89 -28.57 -11.63
CA VAL A 152 11.65 -29.79 -11.99
C VAL A 152 11.67 -30.03 -13.50
N ALA A 153 10.58 -29.76 -14.21
CA ALA A 153 10.38 -30.11 -15.62
C ALA A 153 10.38 -28.88 -16.56
N ALA A 154 10.82 -27.72 -16.09
CA ALA A 154 10.73 -26.48 -16.86
C ALA A 154 11.46 -26.59 -18.22
N PRO A 155 10.77 -26.30 -19.33
CA PRO A 155 11.38 -26.32 -20.67
C PRO A 155 12.28 -25.11 -20.94
N LEU A 156 12.27 -24.11 -20.05
CA LEU A 156 13.04 -22.87 -20.13
C LEU A 156 13.93 -22.73 -18.90
N PRO A 157 15.05 -21.98 -19.01
CA PRO A 157 15.82 -21.63 -17.83
C PRO A 157 14.95 -20.95 -16.77
N HIS A 158 15.07 -21.36 -15.51
CA HIS A 158 14.30 -20.81 -14.39
C HIS A 158 14.37 -19.28 -14.30
N GLN A 159 15.51 -18.71 -14.65
CA GLN A 159 15.69 -17.26 -14.63
C GLN A 159 14.71 -16.53 -15.54
N VAL A 160 14.36 -17.09 -16.70
CA VAL A 160 13.37 -16.48 -17.61
C VAL A 160 12.00 -16.41 -16.95
N LEU A 161 11.58 -17.48 -16.25
CA LEU A 161 10.28 -17.51 -15.54
C LEU A 161 10.27 -16.54 -14.36
N VAL A 162 11.36 -16.46 -13.62
CA VAL A 162 11.56 -15.56 -12.48
C VAL A 162 11.53 -14.09 -12.93
N ASP A 163 12.20 -13.77 -14.05
CA ASP A 163 12.23 -12.41 -14.61
C ASP A 163 10.86 -11.99 -15.15
N GLN A 164 10.10 -12.91 -15.76
CA GLN A 164 8.74 -12.63 -16.19
C GLN A 164 7.84 -12.27 -15.01
N LEU A 165 7.89 -13.01 -13.90
CA LEU A 165 7.15 -12.66 -12.69
C LEU A 165 7.54 -11.29 -12.17
N GLY A 166 8.84 -11.00 -12.09
CA GLY A 166 9.35 -9.71 -11.64
C GLY A 166 8.84 -8.54 -12.51
N ALA A 167 8.87 -8.71 -13.83
CA ALA A 167 8.34 -7.71 -14.77
C ALA A 167 6.83 -7.46 -14.59
N ILE A 168 6.03 -8.52 -14.38
CA ILE A 168 4.59 -8.40 -14.12
C ILE A 168 4.34 -7.62 -12.82
N LEU A 169 5.07 -7.94 -11.74
CA LEU A 169 4.96 -7.25 -10.46
C LEU A 169 5.34 -5.77 -10.57
N ALA A 170 6.39 -5.44 -11.32
CA ALA A 170 6.82 -4.06 -11.56
C ALA A 170 5.74 -3.26 -12.33
N LEU A 171 5.11 -3.86 -13.34
CA LEU A 171 4.03 -3.22 -14.09
C LEU A 171 2.77 -3.03 -13.22
N LEU A 172 2.43 -4.01 -12.39
CA LEU A 172 1.30 -3.95 -11.48
C LEU A 172 1.45 -2.80 -10.46
N THR A 173 2.63 -2.62 -9.89
CA THR A 173 2.89 -1.55 -8.92
C THR A 173 2.89 -0.18 -9.57
N ASN A 174 3.40 -0.04 -10.79
CA ASN A 174 3.31 1.21 -11.54
C ASN A 174 1.84 1.61 -11.80
N ASP A 175 1.00 0.67 -12.19
CA ASP A 175 -0.43 0.92 -12.44
C ASP A 175 -1.19 1.22 -11.12
N ALA A 176 -0.89 0.49 -10.05
CA ALA A 176 -1.45 0.72 -8.71
C ALA A 176 -1.02 2.09 -8.15
N ALA A 177 0.26 2.45 -8.27
CA ALA A 177 0.77 3.76 -7.88
C ALA A 177 0.11 4.87 -8.70
N THR A 178 -0.04 4.69 -10.00
CA THR A 178 -0.70 5.66 -10.88
C THR A 178 -2.19 5.83 -10.53
N ARG A 179 -2.89 4.77 -10.12
CA ARG A 179 -4.30 4.83 -9.68
C ARG A 179 -4.47 5.40 -8.28
N ALA A 180 -3.56 5.11 -7.36
CA ALA A 180 -3.60 5.61 -5.98
C ALA A 180 -3.21 7.10 -5.89
N MET A 181 -2.42 7.63 -6.82
CA MET A 181 -1.96 9.02 -6.82
C MET A 181 -3.08 10.06 -6.76
N PRO A 182 -4.18 9.98 -7.55
CA PRO A 182 -5.27 10.93 -7.45
C PRO A 182 -5.94 10.95 -6.08
N ASP A 183 -6.10 9.78 -5.44
CA ASP A 183 -6.70 9.66 -4.11
C ASP A 183 -5.74 10.17 -3.03
N LEU A 184 -4.45 9.91 -3.15
CA LEU A 184 -3.44 10.47 -2.26
C LEU A 184 -3.39 11.99 -2.37
N VAL A 185 -3.44 12.55 -3.58
CA VAL A 185 -3.49 14.01 -3.78
C VAL A 185 -4.75 14.61 -3.15
N LYS A 186 -5.91 13.93 -3.24
CA LYS A 186 -7.14 14.36 -2.54
C LYS A 186 -6.95 14.36 -1.02
N ARG A 187 -6.35 13.32 -0.45
CA ARG A 187 -6.05 13.23 0.99
C ARG A 187 -5.09 14.33 1.44
N ILE A 188 -4.03 14.60 0.68
CA ILE A 188 -3.11 15.71 0.94
C ILE A 188 -3.87 17.04 0.95
N ARG A 189 -4.67 17.31 -0.09
CA ARG A 189 -5.46 18.54 -0.19
C ARG A 189 -6.48 18.69 0.92
N GLN A 190 -7.09 17.59 1.36
CA GLN A 190 -8.01 17.59 2.50
C GLN A 190 -7.29 17.95 3.78
N CYS A 191 -6.17 17.30 4.09
CA CYS A 191 -5.35 17.62 5.26
C CYS A 191 -4.88 19.08 5.25
N LEU A 192 -4.46 19.59 4.08
CA LEU A 192 -4.09 21.01 3.94
C LEU A 192 -5.25 21.96 4.20
N ARG A 193 -6.48 21.66 3.76
CA ARG A 193 -7.67 22.48 4.07
C ARG A 193 -7.96 22.53 5.56
N GLU A 194 -7.80 21.42 6.26
CA GLU A 194 -8.07 21.33 7.69
C GLU A 194 -7.01 22.03 8.54
N ARG A 195 -5.76 22.00 8.09
CA ARG A 195 -4.59 22.46 8.86
C ARG A 195 -3.92 23.73 8.30
N CYS A 196 -4.46 24.36 7.26
CA CYS A 196 -3.85 25.52 6.61
C CYS A 196 -3.60 26.72 7.54
N HIS A 197 -4.33 26.80 8.66
CA HIS A 197 -4.18 27.83 9.68
C HIS A 197 -2.88 27.72 10.50
N GLU A 198 -2.26 26.55 10.51
CA GLU A 198 -0.98 26.34 11.19
C GLU A 198 0.13 27.05 10.40
N THR A 199 0.75 28.08 10.99
CA THR A 199 1.80 28.88 10.33
C THR A 199 3.06 28.06 10.02
N ALA A 200 3.40 27.11 10.89
CA ALA A 200 4.59 26.24 10.78
C ALA A 200 4.31 24.89 10.12
N LEU A 201 3.19 24.73 9.39
CA LEU A 201 2.85 23.47 8.74
C LEU A 201 3.88 23.12 7.63
N THR A 202 4.49 21.95 7.75
CA THR A 202 5.48 21.41 6.80
C THR A 202 4.94 20.22 6.03
N ALA A 203 5.62 19.84 4.95
CA ALA A 203 5.30 18.63 4.19
C ALA A 203 5.39 17.38 5.07
N THR A 204 6.40 17.29 5.92
CA THR A 204 6.60 16.20 6.87
C THR A 204 5.41 16.07 7.84
N HIS A 205 4.94 17.19 8.42
CA HIS A 205 3.76 17.15 9.30
C HIS A 205 2.50 16.62 8.60
N VAL A 206 2.31 16.95 7.33
CA VAL A 206 1.18 16.44 6.54
C VAL A 206 1.39 14.97 6.18
N ALA A 207 2.60 14.59 5.76
CA ALA A 207 2.94 13.20 5.43
C ALA A 207 2.70 12.25 6.62
N ASP A 208 3.16 12.65 7.81
CA ASP A 208 2.94 11.91 9.06
C ASP A 208 1.45 11.76 9.38
N SER A 209 0.67 12.86 9.26
CA SER A 209 -0.76 12.84 9.59
C SER A 209 -1.61 11.96 8.65
N ILE A 210 -1.15 11.77 7.41
CA ILE A 210 -1.81 10.86 6.44
C ILE A 210 -1.10 9.51 6.31
N ASN A 211 -0.09 9.26 7.16
CA ASN A 211 0.67 8.02 7.24
C ASN A 211 1.33 7.59 5.91
N VAL A 212 2.07 8.52 5.30
CA VAL A 212 2.89 8.29 4.10
C VAL A 212 4.29 8.85 4.28
N PRO A 213 5.33 8.29 3.65
CA PRO A 213 6.65 8.89 3.62
C PRO A 213 6.63 10.26 2.89
N ASP A 214 7.46 11.20 3.35
CA ASP A 214 7.57 12.56 2.78
C ASP A 214 7.85 12.56 1.28
N ARG A 215 8.75 11.67 0.82
CA ARG A 215 9.05 11.49 -0.61
C ARG A 215 7.82 11.08 -1.45
N VAL A 216 6.90 10.28 -0.87
CA VAL A 216 5.68 9.82 -1.55
C VAL A 216 4.70 10.99 -1.70
N LEU A 217 4.58 11.86 -0.68
CA LEU A 217 3.81 13.09 -0.75
C LEU A 217 4.34 14.00 -1.87
N HIS A 218 5.65 14.26 -1.91
CA HIS A 218 6.26 15.09 -2.94
C HIS A 218 6.11 14.49 -4.34
N HIS A 219 6.26 13.18 -4.48
CA HIS A 219 6.05 12.48 -5.76
C HIS A 219 4.60 12.61 -6.24
N ALA A 220 3.61 12.39 -5.36
CA ALA A 220 2.19 12.53 -5.69
C ALA A 220 1.85 13.94 -6.17
N LEU A 221 2.35 14.96 -5.49
CA LEU A 221 2.13 16.35 -5.90
C LEU A 221 2.85 16.67 -7.21
N GLY A 222 4.06 16.16 -7.43
CA GLY A 222 4.80 16.31 -8.69
C GLY A 222 4.03 15.69 -9.88
N THR A 223 3.46 14.50 -9.71
CA THR A 223 2.59 13.85 -10.71
C THR A 223 1.35 14.71 -11.02
N ALA A 224 0.80 15.39 -10.01
CA ALA A 224 -0.30 16.36 -10.18
C ALA A 224 0.19 17.74 -10.70
N ARG A 225 1.46 17.86 -11.11
CA ARG A 225 2.09 19.10 -11.56
C ARG A 225 1.98 20.25 -10.55
N SER A 226 2.09 19.91 -9.26
CA SER A 226 2.00 20.86 -8.17
C SER A 226 3.15 20.67 -7.17
N THR A 227 3.22 21.54 -6.17
CA THR A 227 4.18 21.44 -5.06
C THR A 227 3.45 21.63 -3.73
N PHE A 228 4.04 21.17 -2.63
CA PHE A 228 3.49 21.37 -1.29
C PHE A 228 3.22 22.86 -1.00
N ALA A 229 4.19 23.73 -1.30
CA ALA A 229 4.06 25.15 -1.08
C ALA A 229 2.91 25.77 -1.90
N ALA A 230 2.71 25.33 -3.15
CA ALA A 230 1.63 25.79 -4.01
C ALA A 230 0.25 25.35 -3.50
N GLU A 231 0.13 24.09 -3.05
CA GLU A 231 -1.12 23.54 -2.50
C GLU A 231 -1.48 24.16 -1.15
N LEU A 232 -0.49 24.33 -0.25
CA LEU A 232 -0.69 25.00 1.04
C LEU A 232 -1.12 26.46 0.84
N GLN A 233 -0.45 27.18 -0.07
CA GLN A 233 -0.83 28.55 -0.40
C GLN A 233 -2.25 28.61 -0.97
N ALA A 234 -2.64 27.67 -1.85
CA ALA A 234 -4.00 27.61 -2.40
C ALA A 234 -5.05 27.37 -1.29
N ALA A 235 -4.79 26.44 -0.37
CA ALA A 235 -5.67 26.16 0.78
C ALA A 235 -5.85 27.41 1.65
N ARG A 236 -4.76 28.10 1.99
CA ARG A 236 -4.78 29.34 2.77
C ARG A 236 -5.53 30.48 2.08
N VAL A 237 -5.37 30.63 0.76
CA VAL A 237 -6.13 31.63 -0.04
C VAL A 237 -7.62 31.31 -0.03
N THR A 238 -7.99 30.05 -0.21
CA THR A 238 -9.40 29.62 -0.17
C THR A 238 -10.02 29.93 1.20
N ALA A 239 -9.33 29.62 2.28
CA ALA A 239 -9.77 29.93 3.64
C ALA A 239 -9.92 31.45 3.85
N ALA A 240 -8.98 32.26 3.36
CA ALA A 240 -9.05 33.73 3.46
C ALA A 240 -10.22 34.30 2.66
N VAL A 241 -10.49 33.82 1.46
CA VAL A 241 -11.66 34.22 0.67
C VAL A 241 -12.95 33.86 1.40
N ALA A 242 -13.04 32.65 1.95
CA ALA A 242 -14.22 32.22 2.72
C ALA A 242 -14.45 33.13 3.93
N MET A 243 -13.39 33.47 4.68
CA MET A 243 -13.51 34.40 5.81
C MET A 243 -13.92 35.82 5.39
N LEU A 244 -13.35 36.33 4.30
CA LEU A 244 -13.70 37.68 3.79
C LEU A 244 -15.17 37.74 3.31
N SER A 245 -15.68 36.64 2.76
CA SER A 245 -17.06 36.52 2.28
C SER A 245 -18.07 36.17 3.39
N CYS A 246 -17.60 35.89 4.61
CA CYS A 246 -18.46 35.52 5.72
C CYS A 246 -18.90 36.74 6.53
N SER A 247 -20.21 36.90 6.75
CA SER A 247 -20.76 38.01 7.55
C SER A 247 -20.26 38.04 8.99
N ALA A 248 -20.01 36.88 9.59
CA ALA A 248 -19.46 36.72 10.94
C ALA A 248 -18.03 37.31 11.08
N SER A 249 -17.27 37.34 9.97
CA SER A 249 -15.89 37.86 9.93
C SER A 249 -15.81 39.34 9.47
N ARG A 250 -16.94 40.00 9.27
CA ARG A 250 -17.02 41.36 8.68
C ARG A 250 -16.21 42.39 9.42
N GLN A 251 -16.15 42.27 10.75
CA GLN A 251 -15.39 43.22 11.63
C GLN A 251 -13.94 42.84 11.83
N MET A 252 -13.50 41.67 11.32
CA MET A 252 -12.12 41.21 11.47
C MET A 252 -11.15 42.11 10.68
N THR A 253 -10.03 42.48 11.30
CA THR A 253 -8.94 43.17 10.60
C THR A 253 -8.25 42.23 9.60
N MET A 254 -7.61 42.78 8.57
CA MET A 254 -6.81 42.00 7.63
C MET A 254 -5.68 41.25 8.32
N THR A 255 -5.12 41.80 9.40
CA THR A 255 -4.10 41.10 10.20
C THR A 255 -4.67 39.86 10.89
N ALA A 256 -5.87 39.99 11.51
CA ALA A 256 -6.54 38.86 12.15
C ALA A 256 -6.91 37.75 11.14
N ILE A 257 -7.41 38.13 9.97
CA ILE A 257 -7.72 37.15 8.88
C ILE A 257 -6.43 36.46 8.38
N ALA A 258 -5.35 37.24 8.19
CA ALA A 258 -4.07 36.68 7.77
C ALA A 258 -3.56 35.64 8.77
N GLN A 259 -3.57 35.94 10.04
CA GLN A 259 -3.16 35.03 11.12
C GLN A 259 -4.06 33.78 11.19
N ALA A 260 -5.38 33.97 11.14
CA ALA A 260 -6.34 32.88 11.18
C ALA A 260 -6.19 31.90 9.97
N CYS A 261 -5.68 32.38 8.83
CA CYS A 261 -5.42 31.57 7.63
C CYS A 261 -3.95 31.13 7.52
N GLY A 262 -3.12 31.30 8.55
CA GLY A 262 -1.73 30.84 8.59
C GLY A 262 -0.75 31.69 7.77
N PHE A 263 -1.11 32.93 7.37
CA PHE A 263 -0.19 33.85 6.71
C PHE A 263 0.65 34.62 7.72
N SER A 264 1.90 34.89 7.40
CA SER A 264 2.84 35.65 8.25
C SER A 264 2.51 37.14 8.33
N SER A 265 1.79 37.69 7.36
CA SER A 265 1.40 39.12 7.38
C SER A 265 0.20 39.42 6.47
N ALA A 266 -0.55 40.49 6.82
CA ALA A 266 -1.66 41.00 6.02
C ALA A 266 -1.20 41.47 4.61
N ALA A 267 -0.01 42.07 4.54
CA ALA A 267 0.56 42.56 3.28
C ALA A 267 0.83 41.37 2.30
N TYR A 268 1.38 40.29 2.85
CA TYR A 268 1.62 39.06 2.06
C TYR A 268 0.30 38.42 1.59
N LEU A 269 -0.69 38.28 2.48
CA LEU A 269 -2.04 37.82 2.12
C LEU A 269 -2.64 38.68 1.00
N THR A 270 -2.63 39.99 1.11
CA THR A 270 -3.18 40.90 0.11
C THR A 270 -2.54 40.73 -1.25
N ARG A 271 -1.22 40.59 -1.30
CA ARG A 271 -0.46 40.37 -2.54
C ARG A 271 -0.83 39.03 -3.19
N ILE A 272 -0.92 37.96 -2.40
CA ILE A 272 -1.24 36.62 -2.92
C ILE A 272 -2.70 36.53 -3.35
N LEU A 273 -3.63 37.12 -2.63
CA LEU A 273 -5.04 37.20 -3.03
C LEU A 273 -5.17 37.85 -4.42
N ARG A 274 -4.60 39.03 -4.62
CA ARG A 274 -4.62 39.70 -5.95
C ARG A 274 -4.01 38.84 -7.04
N LYS A 275 -2.86 38.20 -6.76
CA LYS A 275 -2.18 37.35 -7.73
C LYS A 275 -3.02 36.13 -8.12
N ARG A 276 -3.76 35.52 -7.18
CA ARG A 276 -4.50 34.26 -7.39
C ARG A 276 -5.93 34.47 -7.85
N THR A 277 -6.60 35.52 -7.40
CA THR A 277 -8.02 35.76 -7.65
C THR A 277 -8.28 36.92 -8.60
N GLY A 278 -7.27 37.76 -8.88
CA GLY A 278 -7.42 38.98 -9.64
C GLY A 278 -8.13 40.12 -8.88
N ARG A 279 -8.58 39.88 -7.63
CA ARG A 279 -9.40 40.77 -6.83
C ARG A 279 -8.66 41.24 -5.56
N SER A 280 -8.98 42.44 -5.08
CA SER A 280 -8.50 42.96 -3.78
C SER A 280 -9.29 42.30 -2.63
N PRO A 281 -8.74 42.34 -1.39
CA PRO A 281 -9.49 41.86 -0.22
C PRO A 281 -10.82 42.62 0.00
N ALA A 282 -10.91 43.88 -0.36
CA ALA A 282 -12.14 44.67 -0.26
C ALA A 282 -13.24 44.16 -1.20
N GLU A 283 -12.88 43.71 -2.39
CA GLU A 283 -13.81 43.16 -3.38
C GLU A 283 -14.29 41.75 -3.05
N HIS A 284 -13.64 41.09 -2.09
CA HIS A 284 -14.10 39.81 -1.53
C HIS A 284 -15.00 39.97 -0.31
N ARG A 285 -15.02 41.15 0.32
CA ARG A 285 -15.94 41.39 1.42
C ARG A 285 -17.36 41.58 0.94
N VAL A 286 -18.27 40.88 1.58
CA VAL A 286 -19.71 41.09 1.36
C VAL A 286 -20.08 42.47 1.86
N PRO A 287 -20.85 43.28 1.11
CA PRO A 287 -21.30 44.59 1.55
C PRO A 287 -22.17 44.59 2.80
#